data_33203c5a23a07bc8e51f63de31c047fc
#
_entry.id   33203c5a23a07bc8e51f63de31c047fc
#
_cell.length_a   1.000
_cell.length_b   1.000
_cell.length_c   1.000
_cell.angle_alpha   90.00
_cell.angle_beta   90.00
_cell.angle_gamma   90.00
#
_symmetry.space_group_name_H-M   'P 1'
#
loop_
_entity.id
_entity.type
_entity.pdbx_description
1 polymer ?
#
loop_
_entity_poly.entity_id
_entity_poly.type
_entity_poly.pdbx_seq_one_letter_code
_entity_poly.pdbx_strand_id
1 'polypeptide(L)'
;MIVVGLIVGQPLLVCGQTGNEALVAPPDDWSQFRGTPALTGVSSAQVPQNLELLWTFDAGESIDSSAAIVDGTVYIGTYLGELIAVDLETGKPKWRYQASEDAGIGESSPAVGHGLVFVGDLAGQLHAVASDTGDGVWTFQTEGEIKSSPVVVGEHVLVGSYDGYLYSLSATDGALIWKYETLNYIHATPAVADGVAYFGGCDEVFRGVRVADGVEVFNLSAGAYTAASPAVIGNRVYFGTFDNEVLGLDLLSQEVLWRYEHHTRHFPFYSSALNVDGKVIIGGRDRMVHAIDEQTGEEVWTFMTGARVDSSPAAADGRVYVGSGDGRLYVLDLETGEKIWDFDTAAPLFASPAIADGKVVIGSQDGVLYCFG
;
A
#
# COMPACT_ATOMS: atom_id res chain seq x y z
N MET A 1 52.91 50.58 33.66
CA MET A 1 53.17 49.84 32.44
C MET A 1 52.17 48.66 32.47
N ILE A 2 51.02 48.86 31.85
CA ILE A 2 49.90 47.92 31.88
C ILE A 2 49.95 47.18 30.56
N VAL A 3 50.11 45.85 30.58
CA VAL A 3 50.06 44.98 29.40
C VAL A 3 48.61 44.47 29.25
N VAL A 4 47.97 44.91 28.19
CA VAL A 4 46.63 44.42 27.78
C VAL A 4 46.82 43.20 26.90
N GLY A 5 46.36 42.02 27.35
CA GLY A 5 46.33 40.80 26.57
C GLY A 5 45.06 40.73 25.70
N LEU A 6 45.22 40.67 24.38
CA LEU A 6 44.16 40.38 23.44
C LEU A 6 43.81 38.88 23.51
N ILE A 7 42.56 38.57 23.83
CA ILE A 7 41.97 37.24 23.67
C ILE A 7 41.33 37.19 22.26
N VAL A 8 41.94 36.39 21.39
CA VAL A 8 41.38 36.07 20.05
C VAL A 8 40.37 34.95 20.24
N GLY A 9 39.09 35.28 20.12
CA GLY A 9 38.01 34.28 20.07
C GLY A 9 38.01 33.55 18.74
N GLN A 10 38.14 32.22 18.78
CA GLN A 10 37.87 31.35 17.62
C GLN A 10 36.36 31.19 17.43
N PRO A 11 35.83 31.18 16.17
CA PRO A 11 34.45 30.90 15.96
C PRO A 11 34.19 29.39 16.10
N LEU A 12 33.21 29.04 16.89
CA LEU A 12 32.60 27.71 16.97
C LEU A 12 31.98 27.36 15.60
N LEU A 13 32.55 26.35 14.93
CA LEU A 13 31.90 25.66 13.83
C LEU A 13 30.69 24.90 14.38
N VAL A 14 29.51 25.41 14.11
CA VAL A 14 28.26 24.65 14.26
C VAL A 14 28.19 23.68 13.08
N CYS A 15 28.57 22.42 13.30
CA CYS A 15 28.30 21.32 12.40
C CYS A 15 26.95 20.76 12.79
N GLY A 16 25.93 21.11 12.07
CA GLY A 16 24.55 20.63 12.25
C GLY A 16 23.83 20.56 10.91
N GLN A 17 24.13 19.55 10.15
CA GLN A 17 23.23 19.02 9.13
C GLN A 17 23.20 17.51 9.29
N THR A 18 22.28 17.03 10.13
CA THR A 18 21.79 15.66 10.00
C THR A 18 20.83 15.68 8.80
N GLY A 19 21.37 15.32 7.64
CA GLY A 19 20.56 15.04 6.48
C GLY A 19 19.65 13.86 6.81
N ASN A 20 18.35 14.08 6.80
CA ASN A 20 17.35 13.04 6.70
C ASN A 20 17.49 12.45 5.29
N GLU A 21 18.31 11.42 5.14
CA GLU A 21 18.23 10.54 3.97
C GLU A 21 16.93 9.73 4.16
N ALA A 22 15.84 10.22 3.58
CA ALA A 22 14.73 9.36 3.25
C ALA A 22 15.30 8.22 2.43
N LEU A 23 15.13 6.98 2.91
CA LEU A 23 15.43 5.78 2.12
C LEU A 23 14.47 5.80 0.92
N VAL A 24 14.88 6.45 -0.15
CA VAL A 24 14.22 6.37 -1.43
C VAL A 24 14.49 4.95 -1.91
N ALA A 25 13.46 4.13 -2.00
CA ALA A 25 13.56 2.85 -2.70
C ALA A 25 14.19 3.09 -4.08
N PRO A 26 14.98 2.15 -4.60
CA PRO A 26 15.48 2.26 -5.97
C PRO A 26 14.30 2.59 -6.90
N PRO A 27 14.47 3.48 -7.89
CA PRO A 27 13.37 4.02 -8.67
C PRO A 27 12.53 2.97 -9.43
N ASP A 28 12.94 1.71 -9.44
CA ASP A 28 12.35 0.65 -10.25
C ASP A 28 11.71 -0.49 -9.42
N ASP A 29 11.69 -0.41 -8.08
CA ASP A 29 11.08 -1.43 -7.22
C ASP A 29 9.66 -1.05 -6.75
N TRP A 30 8.81 -2.07 -6.56
CA TRP A 30 7.50 -1.98 -5.93
C TRP A 30 7.48 -2.91 -4.70
N SER A 31 8.22 -2.56 -3.66
CA SER A 31 8.65 -3.48 -2.61
C SER A 31 7.54 -3.93 -1.64
N GLN A 32 6.38 -3.30 -1.66
CA GLN A 32 5.25 -3.60 -0.76
C GLN A 32 3.95 -3.06 -1.34
N PHE A 33 2.84 -3.29 -0.65
CA PHE A 33 1.53 -2.75 -1.05
C PHE A 33 1.64 -1.24 -1.33
N ARG A 34 1.17 -0.80 -2.50
CA ARG A 34 1.23 0.60 -2.97
C ARG A 34 2.65 1.15 -3.17
N GLY A 35 3.65 0.28 -3.30
CA GLY A 35 5.05 0.60 -3.65
C GLY A 35 5.93 1.10 -2.52
N THR A 36 5.45 2.02 -1.69
CA THR A 36 6.23 2.69 -0.64
C THR A 36 5.57 2.58 0.74
N PRO A 37 6.29 2.78 1.85
CA PRO A 37 5.68 2.82 3.19
C PRO A 37 4.59 3.88 3.36
N ALA A 38 4.65 4.99 2.63
CA ALA A 38 3.61 6.05 2.64
C ALA A 38 2.36 5.68 1.83
N LEU A 39 2.35 4.53 1.15
CA LEU A 39 1.26 3.96 0.37
C LEU A 39 0.76 4.89 -0.75
N THR A 40 1.66 5.60 -1.40
CA THR A 40 1.31 6.62 -2.40
C THR A 40 0.75 6.04 -3.69
N GLY A 41 1.13 4.81 -4.06
CA GLY A 41 0.67 4.14 -5.28
C GLY A 41 1.27 4.71 -6.57
N VAL A 42 2.39 5.45 -6.48
CA VAL A 42 3.05 6.10 -7.62
C VAL A 42 4.36 5.39 -7.91
N SER A 43 4.58 5.02 -9.17
CA SER A 43 5.84 4.50 -9.71
C SER A 43 6.54 5.54 -10.56
N SER A 44 7.86 5.60 -10.51
CA SER A 44 8.70 6.37 -11.43
C SER A 44 9.08 5.60 -12.69
N ALA A 45 8.69 4.33 -12.80
CA ALA A 45 8.99 3.49 -13.95
C ALA A 45 8.36 4.04 -15.24
N GLN A 46 9.12 3.98 -16.32
CA GLN A 46 8.64 4.34 -17.66
C GLN A 46 7.92 3.13 -18.26
N VAL A 47 6.61 3.19 -18.36
CA VAL A 47 5.77 2.12 -18.90
C VAL A 47 5.51 2.36 -20.39
N PRO A 48 5.61 1.36 -21.29
CA PRO A 48 5.32 1.53 -22.71
C PRO A 48 3.94 2.17 -22.96
N GLN A 49 3.84 3.00 -24.01
CA GLN A 49 2.55 3.64 -24.35
C GLN A 49 1.51 2.63 -24.86
N ASN A 50 1.98 1.60 -25.57
CA ASN A 50 1.14 0.52 -26.05
C ASN A 50 1.47 -0.71 -25.21
N LEU A 51 0.62 -1.03 -24.25
CA LEU A 51 0.78 -2.22 -23.42
C LEU A 51 0.43 -3.47 -24.21
N GLU A 52 1.30 -4.48 -24.13
CA GLU A 52 1.06 -5.82 -24.63
C GLU A 52 1.12 -6.83 -23.47
N LEU A 53 0.35 -7.90 -23.57
CA LEU A 53 0.45 -9.02 -22.63
C LEU A 53 1.78 -9.75 -22.90
N LEU A 54 2.72 -9.69 -21.92
CA LEU A 54 4.03 -10.32 -22.02
C LEU A 54 3.94 -11.81 -21.65
N TRP A 55 3.32 -12.10 -20.53
CA TRP A 55 3.13 -13.45 -20.02
C TRP A 55 1.96 -13.55 -19.05
N THR A 56 1.50 -14.77 -18.81
CA THR A 56 0.58 -15.13 -17.73
C THR A 56 1.17 -16.26 -16.90
N PHE A 57 0.84 -16.30 -15.62
CA PHE A 57 1.21 -17.38 -14.71
C PHE A 57 -0.03 -17.85 -13.97
N ASP A 58 -0.33 -19.16 -14.03
CA ASP A 58 -1.42 -19.81 -13.32
C ASP A 58 -0.94 -20.19 -11.90
N ALA A 59 -1.45 -19.49 -10.90
CA ALA A 59 -1.16 -19.76 -9.49
C ALA A 59 -1.99 -20.92 -8.93
N GLY A 60 -3.09 -21.29 -9.63
CA GLY A 60 -3.97 -22.39 -9.26
C GLY A 60 -5.16 -22.02 -8.37
N GLU A 61 -5.16 -20.82 -7.78
CA GLU A 61 -6.26 -20.30 -6.94
C GLU A 61 -6.25 -18.78 -6.93
N SER A 62 -7.38 -18.17 -6.57
CA SER A 62 -7.62 -16.72 -6.52
C SER A 62 -6.46 -15.92 -5.94
N ILE A 63 -6.12 -14.81 -6.61
CA ILE A 63 -5.10 -13.85 -6.21
C ILE A 63 -5.79 -12.52 -5.89
N ASP A 64 -6.06 -12.28 -4.60
CA ASP A 64 -6.55 -10.98 -4.09
C ASP A 64 -5.41 -10.11 -3.55
N SER A 65 -4.30 -10.74 -3.21
CA SER A 65 -3.05 -10.11 -2.83
C SER A 65 -2.49 -9.27 -3.99
N SER A 66 -2.12 -8.03 -3.72
CA SER A 66 -1.38 -7.20 -4.70
C SER A 66 0.09 -7.62 -4.73
N ALA A 67 0.70 -7.62 -5.90
CA ALA A 67 2.09 -8.05 -6.04
C ALA A 67 3.07 -7.07 -5.39
N ALA A 68 4.18 -7.62 -4.83
CA ALA A 68 5.42 -6.88 -4.62
C ALA A 68 6.42 -7.28 -5.72
N ILE A 69 7.24 -6.32 -6.19
CA ILE A 69 8.24 -6.52 -7.25
C ILE A 69 9.57 -5.96 -6.77
N VAL A 70 10.57 -6.81 -6.62
CA VAL A 70 11.92 -6.42 -6.17
C VAL A 70 12.96 -7.27 -6.90
N ASP A 71 14.02 -6.63 -7.39
CA ASP A 71 15.14 -7.30 -8.06
C ASP A 71 14.68 -8.29 -9.16
N GLY A 72 13.73 -7.86 -10.01
CA GLY A 72 13.20 -8.69 -11.10
C GLY A 72 12.41 -9.92 -10.63
N THR A 73 11.88 -9.91 -9.40
CA THR A 73 11.06 -10.99 -8.84
C THR A 73 9.71 -10.44 -8.39
N VAL A 74 8.64 -11.09 -8.81
CA VAL A 74 7.26 -10.81 -8.42
C VAL A 74 6.86 -11.75 -7.29
N TYR A 75 6.32 -11.23 -6.19
CA TYR A 75 5.82 -11.99 -5.06
C TYR A 75 4.33 -11.80 -4.91
N ILE A 76 3.56 -12.89 -4.81
CA ILE A 76 2.10 -12.89 -4.64
C ILE A 76 1.66 -13.90 -3.59
N GLY A 77 0.56 -13.61 -2.91
CA GLY A 77 -0.16 -14.55 -2.05
C GLY A 77 -1.42 -15.09 -2.72
N THR A 78 -1.83 -16.31 -2.35
CA THR A 78 -3.04 -16.96 -2.89
C THR A 78 -4.00 -17.39 -1.78
N TYR A 79 -5.26 -17.63 -2.13
CA TYR A 79 -6.25 -18.21 -1.21
C TYR A 79 -5.97 -19.67 -0.83
N LEU A 80 -5.05 -20.39 -1.52
CA LEU A 80 -4.52 -21.68 -1.06
C LEU A 80 -3.48 -21.54 0.05
N GLY A 81 -3.16 -20.32 0.48
CA GLY A 81 -2.14 -20.08 1.51
C GLY A 81 -0.71 -20.19 1.00
N GLU A 82 -0.49 -20.09 -0.32
CA GLU A 82 0.85 -20.09 -0.89
C GLU A 82 1.36 -18.67 -1.12
N LEU A 83 2.60 -18.41 -0.72
CA LEU A 83 3.41 -17.30 -1.17
C LEU A 83 4.27 -17.78 -2.34
N ILE A 84 4.18 -17.12 -3.49
CA ILE A 84 4.82 -17.55 -4.73
C ILE A 84 5.76 -16.45 -5.25
N ALA A 85 6.98 -16.82 -5.61
CA ALA A 85 7.91 -15.96 -6.32
C ALA A 85 7.95 -16.34 -7.80
N VAL A 86 7.80 -15.34 -8.67
CA VAL A 86 7.79 -15.48 -10.12
C VAL A 86 8.84 -14.55 -10.72
N ASP A 87 9.55 -15.00 -11.72
CA ASP A 87 10.52 -14.18 -12.46
C ASP A 87 9.79 -13.15 -13.33
N LEU A 88 10.07 -11.86 -13.14
CA LEU A 88 9.37 -10.75 -13.79
C LEU A 88 9.52 -10.75 -15.32
N GLU A 89 10.65 -11.20 -15.84
CA GLU A 89 10.91 -11.21 -17.30
C GLU A 89 10.21 -12.36 -18.01
N THR A 90 10.15 -13.53 -17.35
CA THR A 90 9.75 -14.77 -18.03
C THR A 90 8.43 -15.36 -17.55
N GLY A 91 7.86 -14.88 -16.45
CA GLY A 91 6.67 -15.45 -15.82
C GLY A 91 6.87 -16.83 -15.21
N LYS A 92 8.13 -17.31 -15.08
CA LYS A 92 8.41 -18.64 -14.52
C LYS A 92 8.48 -18.60 -13.00
N PRO A 93 7.91 -19.61 -12.30
CA PRO A 93 8.02 -19.68 -10.84
C PRO A 93 9.49 -19.91 -10.43
N LYS A 94 9.96 -19.16 -9.44
CA LYS A 94 11.26 -19.32 -8.80
C LYS A 94 11.15 -20.28 -7.61
N TRP A 95 10.17 -20.07 -6.76
CA TRP A 95 9.87 -20.90 -5.60
C TRP A 95 8.42 -20.72 -5.14
N ARG A 96 7.93 -21.63 -4.29
CA ARG A 96 6.65 -21.58 -3.59
C ARG A 96 6.88 -21.90 -2.12
N TYR A 97 6.20 -21.18 -1.23
CA TYR A 97 6.17 -21.38 0.20
C TYR A 97 4.73 -21.58 0.66
N GLN A 98 4.45 -22.70 1.36
CA GLN A 98 3.14 -22.94 1.96
C GLN A 98 3.09 -22.23 3.32
N ALA A 99 2.37 -21.12 3.39
CA ALA A 99 2.18 -20.36 4.63
C ALA A 99 1.19 -21.09 5.56
N SER A 100 0.10 -21.58 5.01
CA SER A 100 -0.91 -22.34 5.75
C SER A 100 -1.55 -23.40 4.85
N GLU A 101 -1.88 -24.57 5.41
CA GLU A 101 -2.64 -25.60 4.70
C GLU A 101 -4.15 -25.40 4.80
N ASP A 102 -4.60 -24.71 5.87
CA ASP A 102 -6.01 -24.57 6.23
C ASP A 102 -6.55 -23.13 6.06
N ALA A 103 -5.68 -22.15 5.81
CA ALA A 103 -6.05 -20.74 5.68
C ALA A 103 -5.33 -20.06 4.52
N GLY A 104 -6.05 -19.22 3.78
CA GLY A 104 -5.50 -18.43 2.68
C GLY A 104 -4.63 -17.25 3.16
N ILE A 105 -3.82 -16.71 2.26
CA ILE A 105 -3.18 -15.41 2.47
C ILE A 105 -4.23 -14.29 2.32
N GLY A 106 -5.20 -14.47 1.45
CA GLY A 106 -6.28 -13.50 1.26
C GLY A 106 -5.79 -12.17 0.69
N GLU A 107 -6.19 -11.07 1.32
CA GLU A 107 -5.92 -9.71 0.86
C GLU A 107 -4.53 -9.18 1.28
N SER A 108 -3.85 -9.84 2.23
CA SER A 108 -2.51 -9.44 2.68
C SER A 108 -1.53 -9.49 1.52
N SER A 109 -0.98 -8.34 1.13
CA SER A 109 0.01 -8.22 0.05
C SER A 109 1.42 -8.39 0.60
N PRO A 110 2.33 -9.09 -0.10
CA PRO A 110 3.71 -9.25 0.33
C PRO A 110 4.44 -7.92 0.47
N ALA A 111 5.36 -7.85 1.45
CA ALA A 111 6.34 -6.78 1.60
C ALA A 111 7.74 -7.36 1.63
N VAL A 112 8.68 -6.72 0.94
CA VAL A 112 10.06 -7.21 0.78
C VAL A 112 11.04 -6.26 1.45
N GLY A 113 11.92 -6.80 2.28
CA GLY A 113 12.99 -6.06 2.93
C GLY A 113 13.93 -7.00 3.69
N HIS A 114 15.16 -6.57 3.94
CA HIS A 114 16.16 -7.36 4.69
C HIS A 114 16.45 -8.76 4.11
N GLY A 115 16.25 -8.96 2.79
CA GLY A 115 16.36 -10.28 2.16
C GLY A 115 15.22 -11.24 2.51
N LEU A 116 14.13 -10.72 3.05
CA LEU A 116 12.93 -11.46 3.43
C LEU A 116 11.68 -10.95 2.72
N VAL A 117 10.70 -11.82 2.57
CA VAL A 117 9.34 -11.50 2.14
C VAL A 117 8.41 -11.73 3.33
N PHE A 118 7.62 -10.72 3.67
CA PHE A 118 6.66 -10.78 4.77
C PHE A 118 5.24 -10.85 4.23
N VAL A 119 4.39 -11.71 4.80
CA VAL A 119 2.97 -11.81 4.43
C VAL A 119 2.16 -12.34 5.60
N GLY A 120 0.95 -11.82 5.79
CA GLY A 120 -0.02 -12.32 6.77
C GLY A 120 -0.96 -13.35 6.17
N ASP A 121 -1.55 -14.21 7.02
CA ASP A 121 -2.57 -15.17 6.62
C ASP A 121 -3.88 -15.00 7.41
N LEU A 122 -4.92 -15.70 6.96
CA LEU A 122 -6.23 -15.69 7.61
C LEU A 122 -6.31 -16.58 8.87
N ALA A 123 -5.25 -17.34 9.19
CA ALA A 123 -5.07 -17.98 10.49
C ALA A 123 -4.46 -17.04 11.54
N GLY A 124 -4.11 -15.80 11.15
CA GLY A 124 -3.52 -14.79 12.02
C GLY A 124 -2.02 -14.93 12.19
N GLN A 125 -1.34 -15.61 11.27
CA GLN A 125 0.10 -15.75 11.31
C GLN A 125 0.77 -14.80 10.33
N LEU A 126 1.78 -14.05 10.80
CA LEU A 126 2.71 -13.32 9.96
C LEU A 126 3.92 -14.21 9.67
N HIS A 127 4.25 -14.35 8.41
CA HIS A 127 5.37 -15.15 7.92
C HIS A 127 6.49 -14.27 7.41
N ALA A 128 7.74 -14.66 7.68
CA ALA A 128 8.94 -14.13 7.04
C ALA A 128 9.67 -15.27 6.31
N VAL A 129 9.87 -15.08 5.04
CA VAL A 129 10.38 -16.09 4.11
C VAL A 129 11.60 -15.52 3.39
N ALA A 130 12.68 -16.29 3.25
CA ALA A 130 13.87 -15.87 2.51
C ALA A 130 13.53 -15.56 1.05
N SER A 131 13.83 -14.35 0.58
CA SER A 131 13.41 -13.86 -0.74
C SER A 131 14.06 -14.61 -1.90
N ASP A 132 15.24 -15.19 -1.70
CA ASP A 132 16.01 -15.91 -2.71
C ASP A 132 15.65 -17.41 -2.81
N THR A 133 15.31 -18.06 -1.69
CA THR A 133 15.09 -19.52 -1.63
C THR A 133 13.66 -19.95 -1.39
N GLY A 134 12.83 -19.09 -0.78
CA GLY A 134 11.49 -19.45 -0.33
C GLY A 134 11.47 -20.23 0.98
N ASP A 135 12.59 -20.32 1.72
CA ASP A 135 12.63 -20.98 3.02
C ASP A 135 11.99 -20.10 4.10
N GLY A 136 11.14 -20.70 4.94
CA GLY A 136 10.58 -20.00 6.11
C GLY A 136 11.68 -19.68 7.11
N VAL A 137 11.73 -18.41 7.57
CA VAL A 137 12.75 -17.93 8.52
C VAL A 137 12.18 -17.78 9.92
N TRP A 138 11.06 -17.07 10.06
CA TRP A 138 10.34 -16.95 11.31
C TRP A 138 8.84 -16.72 11.07
N THR A 139 8.05 -16.95 12.09
CA THR A 139 6.62 -16.65 12.10
C THR A 139 6.22 -15.98 13.40
N PHE A 140 5.15 -15.19 13.37
CA PHE A 140 4.55 -14.56 14.55
C PHE A 140 3.04 -14.75 14.53
N GLN A 141 2.47 -15.23 15.65
CA GLN A 141 1.04 -15.50 15.78
C GLN A 141 0.31 -14.34 16.46
N THR A 142 -0.75 -13.83 15.84
CA THR A 142 -1.76 -12.93 16.43
C THR A 142 -3.01 -13.71 16.84
N GLU A 143 -3.97 -13.08 17.52
CA GLU A 143 -5.20 -13.76 17.95
C GLU A 143 -6.36 -13.58 16.95
N GLY A 144 -6.13 -12.94 15.80
CA GLY A 144 -7.12 -12.69 14.75
C GLY A 144 -6.52 -12.75 13.35
N GLU A 145 -7.36 -12.80 12.33
CA GLU A 145 -6.95 -12.79 10.92
C GLU A 145 -6.03 -11.60 10.60
N ILE A 146 -5.05 -11.80 9.71
CA ILE A 146 -4.21 -10.72 9.18
C ILE A 146 -4.62 -10.46 7.74
N LYS A 147 -5.46 -9.43 7.53
CA LYS A 147 -5.82 -8.93 6.18
C LYS A 147 -5.00 -7.71 5.77
N SER A 148 -4.49 -6.97 6.76
CA SER A 148 -3.54 -5.87 6.54
C SER A 148 -2.29 -6.38 5.85
N SER A 149 -1.76 -5.63 4.91
CA SER A 149 -0.46 -5.94 4.32
C SER A 149 0.65 -5.50 5.29
N PRO A 150 1.74 -6.28 5.43
CA PRO A 150 2.91 -5.86 6.20
C PRO A 150 3.54 -4.61 5.57
N VAL A 151 4.08 -3.73 6.42
CA VAL A 151 4.87 -2.57 6.00
C VAL A 151 6.25 -2.65 6.62
N VAL A 152 7.27 -2.70 5.76
CA VAL A 152 8.67 -2.71 6.18
C VAL A 152 9.19 -1.28 6.24
N VAL A 153 9.67 -0.87 7.42
CA VAL A 153 10.26 0.45 7.62
C VAL A 153 11.44 0.38 8.60
N GLY A 154 12.66 0.63 8.13
CA GLY A 154 13.86 0.41 8.91
C GLY A 154 13.93 -1.05 9.40
N GLU A 155 14.16 -1.25 10.69
CA GLU A 155 14.20 -2.59 11.33
C GLU A 155 12.81 -3.12 11.74
N HIS A 156 11.73 -2.41 11.42
CA HIS A 156 10.38 -2.74 11.84
C HIS A 156 9.56 -3.37 10.70
N VAL A 157 8.75 -4.37 11.03
CA VAL A 157 7.62 -4.83 10.23
C VAL A 157 6.34 -4.49 10.99
N LEU A 158 5.50 -3.66 10.40
CA LEU A 158 4.21 -3.26 10.97
C LEU A 158 3.09 -4.07 10.33
N VAL A 159 2.13 -4.54 11.12
CA VAL A 159 0.96 -5.26 10.61
C VAL A 159 -0.26 -5.06 11.52
N GLY A 160 -1.42 -4.81 10.93
CA GLY A 160 -2.71 -4.78 11.62
C GLY A 160 -3.35 -6.16 11.67
N SER A 161 -4.07 -6.46 12.75
CA SER A 161 -4.78 -7.72 12.93
C SER A 161 -6.25 -7.50 13.32
N TYR A 162 -7.06 -8.50 13.06
CA TYR A 162 -8.46 -8.54 13.47
C TYR A 162 -8.64 -8.82 14.98
N ASP A 163 -7.55 -9.03 15.73
CA ASP A 163 -7.57 -9.00 17.19
C ASP A 163 -7.59 -7.57 17.78
N GLY A 164 -7.55 -6.55 16.91
CA GLY A 164 -7.61 -5.14 17.30
C GLY A 164 -6.25 -4.53 17.62
N TYR A 165 -5.13 -5.19 17.31
CA TYR A 165 -3.80 -4.66 17.53
C TYR A 165 -3.08 -4.29 16.23
N LEU A 166 -2.36 -3.17 16.27
CA LEU A 166 -1.25 -2.89 15.37
C LEU A 166 0.03 -3.41 16.02
N TYR A 167 0.72 -4.31 15.35
CA TYR A 167 1.96 -4.91 15.81
C TYR A 167 3.16 -4.26 15.13
N SER A 168 4.24 -4.11 15.87
CA SER A 168 5.57 -3.82 15.35
C SER A 168 6.52 -4.93 15.78
N LEU A 169 7.09 -5.60 14.80
CA LEU A 169 8.00 -6.72 14.99
C LEU A 169 9.38 -6.37 14.44
N SER A 170 10.42 -6.98 14.97
CA SER A 170 11.75 -6.97 14.39
C SER A 170 11.74 -7.68 13.03
N ALA A 171 12.16 -7.00 11.96
CA ALA A 171 12.23 -7.59 10.64
C ALA A 171 13.17 -8.81 10.59
N THR A 172 14.21 -8.84 11.43
CA THR A 172 15.25 -9.86 11.40
C THR A 172 14.82 -11.19 12.01
N ASP A 173 14.12 -11.16 13.17
CA ASP A 173 13.84 -12.35 13.96
C ASP A 173 12.38 -12.49 14.42
N GLY A 174 11.49 -11.55 14.04
CA GLY A 174 10.08 -11.58 14.38
C GLY A 174 9.79 -11.26 15.85
N ALA A 175 10.77 -10.80 16.63
CA ALA A 175 10.55 -10.43 18.02
C ALA A 175 9.58 -9.24 18.13
N LEU A 176 8.60 -9.34 19.04
CA LEU A 176 7.67 -8.24 19.31
C LEU A 176 8.43 -7.05 19.90
N ILE A 177 8.39 -5.92 19.22
CA ILE A 177 8.95 -4.64 19.72
C ILE A 177 7.90 -3.91 20.54
N TRP A 178 6.72 -3.70 19.96
CA TRP A 178 5.55 -3.14 20.63
C TRP A 178 4.26 -3.57 19.93
N LYS A 179 3.14 -3.43 20.62
CA LYS A 179 1.79 -3.49 20.03
C LYS A 179 0.93 -2.36 20.56
N TYR A 180 0.07 -1.84 19.71
CA TYR A 180 -0.87 -0.75 20.01
C TYR A 180 -2.31 -1.27 19.88
N GLU A 181 -3.13 -1.10 20.92
CA GLU A 181 -4.51 -1.58 20.99
C GLU A 181 -5.50 -0.55 20.41
N THR A 182 -6.42 -1.02 19.57
CA THR A 182 -7.60 -0.29 19.11
C THR A 182 -8.87 -0.90 19.70
N LEU A 183 -10.03 -0.26 19.49
CA LEU A 183 -11.31 -0.77 20.01
C LEU A 183 -11.97 -1.80 19.07
N ASN A 184 -11.43 -2.02 17.87
CA ASN A 184 -12.01 -2.93 16.87
C ASN A 184 -10.93 -3.39 15.88
N TYR A 185 -11.30 -4.15 14.86
CA TYR A 185 -10.42 -4.72 13.84
C TYR A 185 -9.59 -3.67 13.11
N ILE A 186 -8.34 -4.01 12.79
CA ILE A 186 -7.48 -3.25 11.88
C ILE A 186 -7.39 -3.99 10.56
N HIS A 187 -8.17 -3.54 9.57
CA HIS A 187 -8.14 -4.08 8.21
C HIS A 187 -7.12 -3.35 7.34
N ALA A 188 -7.07 -2.03 7.46
CA ALA A 188 -6.22 -1.17 6.64
C ALA A 188 -4.72 -1.45 6.87
N THR A 189 -3.95 -1.37 5.79
CA THR A 189 -2.48 -1.33 5.86
C THR A 189 -2.06 0.04 6.39
N PRO A 190 -1.18 0.12 7.42
CA PRO A 190 -0.70 1.39 7.92
C PRO A 190 0.22 2.09 6.92
N ALA A 191 -0.03 3.37 6.63
CA ALA A 191 0.91 4.19 5.88
C ALA A 191 1.95 4.81 6.82
N VAL A 192 3.22 4.76 6.46
CA VAL A 192 4.30 5.32 7.29
C VAL A 192 4.92 6.52 6.62
N ALA A 193 4.90 7.65 7.33
CA ALA A 193 5.58 8.88 6.94
C ALA A 193 6.19 9.55 8.19
N ASP A 194 7.38 10.12 8.05
CA ASP A 194 8.11 10.82 9.11
C ASP A 194 8.20 10.05 10.46
N GLY A 195 8.34 8.72 10.37
CA GLY A 195 8.45 7.84 11.54
C GLY A 195 7.14 7.60 12.30
N VAL A 196 6.00 7.93 11.69
CA VAL A 196 4.65 7.69 12.24
C VAL A 196 3.87 6.78 11.31
N ALA A 197 3.26 5.74 11.86
CA ALA A 197 2.33 4.83 11.19
C ALA A 197 0.91 5.38 11.32
N TYR A 198 0.29 5.74 10.20
CA TYR A 198 -1.08 6.26 10.13
C TYR A 198 -2.03 5.19 9.62
N PHE A 199 -3.15 5.00 10.30
CA PHE A 199 -4.14 4.00 9.93
C PHE A 199 -5.52 4.33 10.48
N GLY A 200 -6.54 3.85 9.81
CA GLY A 200 -7.91 3.82 10.32
C GLY A 200 -8.31 2.39 10.68
N GLY A 201 -9.40 2.26 11.39
CA GLY A 201 -9.94 0.97 11.80
C GLY A 201 -11.46 0.91 11.75
N CYS A 202 -12.01 -0.22 12.16
CA CYS A 202 -13.45 -0.41 12.30
C CYS A 202 -14.03 0.21 13.59
N ASP A 203 -13.29 1.09 14.24
CA ASP A 203 -13.69 1.86 15.42
C ASP A 203 -13.91 3.37 15.14
N GLU A 204 -13.96 3.74 13.85
CA GLU A 204 -14.22 5.11 13.38
C GLU A 204 -13.14 6.13 13.74
N VAL A 205 -11.95 5.67 14.14
CA VAL A 205 -10.86 6.54 14.55
C VAL A 205 -9.66 6.39 13.60
N PHE A 206 -9.18 7.52 13.10
CA PHE A 206 -7.93 7.61 12.37
C PHE A 206 -6.81 7.98 13.34
N ARG A 207 -5.71 7.21 13.33
CA ARG A 207 -4.61 7.30 14.30
C ARG A 207 -3.25 7.46 13.64
N GLY A 208 -2.34 8.07 14.39
CA GLY A 208 -0.91 8.07 14.11
C GLY A 208 -0.13 7.53 15.30
N VAL A 209 0.62 6.47 15.10
CA VAL A 209 1.43 5.79 16.13
C VAL A 209 2.89 5.86 15.72
N ARG A 210 3.76 6.34 16.62
CA ARG A 210 5.19 6.45 16.35
C ARG A 210 5.83 5.08 16.20
N VAL A 211 6.52 4.85 15.07
CA VAL A 211 7.13 3.56 14.73
C VAL A 211 8.15 3.11 15.78
N ALA A 212 8.94 4.03 16.34
CA ALA A 212 10.04 3.71 17.24
C ALA A 212 9.60 3.09 18.58
N ASP A 213 8.42 3.45 19.11
CA ASP A 213 8.01 3.08 20.47
C ASP A 213 6.52 2.76 20.67
N GLY A 214 5.72 2.82 19.61
CA GLY A 214 4.28 2.53 19.69
C GLY A 214 3.43 3.60 20.39
N VAL A 215 3.95 4.81 20.59
CA VAL A 215 3.23 5.89 21.24
C VAL A 215 2.29 6.57 20.26
N GLU A 216 1.00 6.70 20.60
CA GLU A 216 0.03 7.48 19.84
C GLU A 216 0.42 8.97 19.85
N VAL A 217 0.52 9.56 18.66
CA VAL A 217 0.86 10.97 18.46
C VAL A 217 -0.21 11.73 17.68
N PHE A 218 -1.17 11.03 17.11
CA PHE A 218 -2.29 11.57 16.36
C PHE A 218 -3.55 10.74 16.61
N ASN A 219 -4.70 11.41 16.80
CA ASN A 219 -6.00 10.75 17.00
C ASN A 219 -7.11 11.69 16.53
N LEU A 220 -7.90 11.23 15.55
CA LEU A 220 -9.02 12.00 15.00
C LEU A 220 -10.20 11.08 14.71
N SER A 221 -11.42 11.45 15.14
CA SER A 221 -12.62 10.73 14.71
C SER A 221 -12.85 10.94 13.21
N ALA A 222 -12.83 9.85 12.45
CA ALA A 222 -13.20 9.85 11.04
C ALA A 222 -14.72 9.90 10.85
N GLY A 223 -15.48 9.44 11.87
CA GLY A 223 -16.93 9.38 11.87
C GLY A 223 -17.51 8.19 11.11
N ALA A 224 -16.66 7.32 10.57
CA ALA A 224 -17.07 6.14 9.83
C ALA A 224 -15.97 5.05 9.86
N TYR A 225 -16.37 3.79 9.68
CA TYR A 225 -15.43 2.68 9.51
C TYR A 225 -14.62 2.84 8.22
N THR A 226 -13.36 2.42 8.24
CA THR A 226 -12.54 2.31 7.04
C THR A 226 -11.84 0.97 6.96
N ALA A 227 -11.86 0.37 5.76
CA ALA A 227 -10.98 -0.73 5.36
C ALA A 227 -9.91 -0.24 4.37
N ALA A 228 -10.13 0.94 3.77
CA ALA A 228 -9.18 1.55 2.86
C ALA A 228 -7.89 1.95 3.59
N SER A 229 -6.76 1.62 3.01
CA SER A 229 -5.46 2.08 3.52
C SER A 229 -5.26 3.55 3.14
N PRO A 230 -4.72 4.37 4.05
CA PRO A 230 -4.50 5.78 3.77
C PRO A 230 -3.31 6.00 2.84
N ALA A 231 -3.35 7.07 2.04
CA ALA A 231 -2.19 7.61 1.36
C ALA A 231 -1.70 8.85 2.10
N VAL A 232 -0.39 8.90 2.45
CA VAL A 232 0.20 10.03 3.19
C VAL A 232 1.19 10.77 2.31
N ILE A 233 0.97 12.08 2.12
CA ILE A 233 1.88 12.95 1.36
C ILE A 233 2.10 14.26 2.11
N GLY A 234 3.33 14.48 2.57
CA GLY A 234 3.63 15.62 3.42
C GLY A 234 2.72 15.63 4.65
N ASN A 235 1.96 16.71 4.84
CA ASN A 235 1.02 16.83 5.97
C ASN A 235 -0.41 16.39 5.63
N ARG A 236 -0.63 15.74 4.49
CA ARG A 236 -1.96 15.36 4.01
C ARG A 236 -2.16 13.87 4.05
N VAL A 237 -3.38 13.47 4.37
CA VAL A 237 -3.81 12.06 4.36
C VAL A 237 -5.14 11.96 3.63
N TYR A 238 -5.27 10.92 2.80
CA TYR A 238 -6.48 10.66 2.04
C TYR A 238 -6.89 9.18 2.18
N PHE A 239 -8.16 8.93 2.45
CA PHE A 239 -8.71 7.57 2.53
C PHE A 239 -10.23 7.55 2.32
N GLY A 240 -10.73 6.40 1.86
CA GLY A 240 -12.15 6.13 1.71
C GLY A 240 -12.78 5.56 2.98
N THR A 241 -14.10 5.71 3.10
CA THR A 241 -14.89 5.20 4.23
C THR A 241 -16.07 4.34 3.78
N PHE A 242 -16.66 3.61 4.72
CA PHE A 242 -17.90 2.86 4.49
C PHE A 242 -19.14 3.75 4.50
N ASP A 243 -19.05 4.99 4.94
CA ASP A 243 -20.13 5.99 4.89
C ASP A 243 -20.18 6.73 3.53
N ASN A 244 -19.60 6.13 2.50
CA ASN A 244 -19.63 6.64 1.10
C ASN A 244 -18.83 7.92 0.88
N GLU A 245 -17.90 8.23 1.77
CA GLU A 245 -17.08 9.44 1.71
C GLU A 245 -15.61 9.13 1.46
N VAL A 246 -14.91 10.06 0.83
CA VAL A 246 -13.45 10.18 0.84
C VAL A 246 -13.09 11.37 1.70
N LEU A 247 -12.14 11.19 2.61
CA LEU A 247 -11.66 12.25 3.50
C LEU A 247 -10.27 12.74 3.11
N GLY A 248 -10.11 14.05 3.14
CA GLY A 248 -8.81 14.71 3.15
C GLY A 248 -8.54 15.32 4.53
N LEU A 249 -7.44 14.90 5.18
CA LEU A 249 -7.04 15.37 6.49
C LEU A 249 -5.76 16.19 6.43
N ASP A 250 -5.59 17.10 7.39
CA ASP A 250 -4.32 17.77 7.66
C ASP A 250 -3.75 17.29 9.00
N LEU A 251 -2.55 16.72 8.96
CA LEU A 251 -1.87 16.15 10.12
C LEU A 251 -1.36 17.21 11.11
N LEU A 252 -1.09 18.43 10.65
CA LEU A 252 -0.61 19.51 11.51
C LEU A 252 -1.73 20.20 12.28
N SER A 253 -2.81 20.58 11.58
CA SER A 253 -4.00 21.18 12.24
C SER A 253 -4.86 20.15 12.94
N GLN A 254 -4.70 18.87 12.62
CA GLN A 254 -5.52 17.74 13.10
C GLN A 254 -7.01 17.93 12.76
N GLU A 255 -7.28 18.37 11.54
CA GLU A 255 -8.63 18.65 11.07
C GLU A 255 -8.95 17.90 9.78
N VAL A 256 -10.24 17.59 9.58
CA VAL A 256 -10.79 17.20 8.29
C VAL A 256 -10.88 18.46 7.45
N LEU A 257 -10.15 18.50 6.32
CA LEU A 257 -10.16 19.64 5.42
C LEU A 257 -11.38 19.63 4.52
N TRP A 258 -11.71 18.45 4.02
CA TRP A 258 -12.85 18.22 3.15
C TRP A 258 -13.34 16.79 3.24
N ARG A 259 -14.61 16.61 2.84
CA ARG A 259 -15.28 15.34 2.63
C ARG A 259 -15.86 15.34 1.22
N TYR A 260 -15.54 14.32 0.46
CA TYR A 260 -16.10 14.10 -0.86
C TYR A 260 -17.11 12.97 -0.81
N GLU A 261 -18.30 13.19 -1.33
CA GLU A 261 -19.33 12.20 -1.59
C GLU A 261 -19.86 12.41 -3.00
N HIS A 262 -19.98 11.33 -3.78
CA HIS A 262 -20.52 11.46 -5.14
C HIS A 262 -22.01 11.84 -5.10
N HIS A 263 -22.38 12.88 -5.83
CA HIS A 263 -23.68 13.59 -5.73
C HIS A 263 -24.95 12.75 -6.02
N THR A 264 -24.81 11.55 -6.65
CA THR A 264 -25.96 10.67 -7.00
C THR A 264 -25.75 9.20 -6.60
N ARG A 265 -24.52 8.78 -6.26
CA ARG A 265 -24.16 7.41 -5.99
C ARG A 265 -23.50 7.30 -4.62
N HIS A 266 -24.23 6.75 -3.68
CA HIS A 266 -23.81 6.60 -2.30
C HIS A 266 -23.40 5.15 -2.05
N PHE A 267 -22.13 4.86 -2.25
CA PHE A 267 -21.51 3.55 -2.07
C PHE A 267 -20.15 3.67 -1.40
N PRO A 268 -19.75 2.68 -0.60
CA PRO A 268 -18.47 2.70 0.10
C PRO A 268 -17.27 2.81 -0.83
N PHE A 269 -16.24 3.49 -0.35
CA PHE A 269 -14.91 3.51 -0.95
C PHE A 269 -14.02 2.51 -0.22
N TYR A 270 -13.80 1.35 -0.84
CA TYR A 270 -13.00 0.26 -0.27
C TYR A 270 -11.55 0.32 -0.72
N SER A 271 -11.29 0.77 -1.95
CA SER A 271 -9.94 0.89 -2.49
C SER A 271 -9.12 1.94 -1.73
N SER A 272 -7.79 1.77 -1.74
CA SER A 272 -6.88 2.77 -1.17
C SER A 272 -6.64 3.92 -2.13
N ALA A 273 -6.55 5.13 -1.61
CA ALA A 273 -6.36 6.32 -2.41
C ALA A 273 -4.97 6.37 -3.08
N LEU A 274 -4.91 6.90 -4.29
CA LEU A 274 -3.71 7.34 -4.98
C LEU A 274 -3.66 8.87 -4.89
N ASN A 275 -2.50 9.45 -4.55
CA ASN A 275 -2.33 10.90 -4.66
C ASN A 275 -1.18 11.21 -5.62
N VAL A 276 -1.47 11.96 -6.67
CA VAL A 276 -0.51 12.35 -7.71
C VAL A 276 -0.97 13.63 -8.42
N ASP A 277 -0.03 14.55 -8.68
CA ASP A 277 -0.26 15.78 -9.46
C ASP A 277 -1.51 16.58 -9.02
N GLY A 278 -1.66 16.76 -7.69
CA GLY A 278 -2.75 17.53 -7.11
C GLY A 278 -4.12 16.83 -7.13
N LYS A 279 -4.17 15.55 -7.43
CA LYS A 279 -5.40 14.75 -7.48
C LYS A 279 -5.33 13.56 -6.51
N VAL A 280 -6.46 13.30 -5.87
CA VAL A 280 -6.72 12.06 -5.12
C VAL A 280 -7.58 11.17 -6.00
N ILE A 281 -7.06 9.99 -6.36
CA ILE A 281 -7.76 9.05 -7.24
C ILE A 281 -8.11 7.79 -6.46
N ILE A 282 -9.36 7.35 -6.54
CA ILE A 282 -9.86 6.24 -5.74
C ILE A 282 -10.95 5.47 -6.49
N GLY A 283 -11.01 4.16 -6.30
CA GLY A 283 -12.07 3.30 -6.80
C GLY A 283 -13.25 3.23 -5.84
N GLY A 284 -14.47 3.24 -6.37
CA GLY A 284 -15.70 3.13 -5.60
C GLY A 284 -16.49 1.85 -5.89
N ARG A 285 -17.27 1.39 -4.90
CA ARG A 285 -18.24 0.30 -5.11
C ARG A 285 -19.46 0.72 -5.91
N ASP A 286 -19.58 2.01 -6.22
CA ASP A 286 -20.54 2.57 -7.18
C ASP A 286 -20.18 2.29 -8.66
N ARG A 287 -19.08 1.57 -8.88
CA ARG A 287 -18.53 1.19 -10.20
C ARG A 287 -17.82 2.35 -10.91
N MET A 288 -17.24 3.27 -10.15
CA MET A 288 -16.52 4.40 -10.72
C MET A 288 -15.10 4.49 -10.16
N VAL A 289 -14.22 5.07 -10.96
CA VAL A 289 -12.96 5.65 -10.51
C VAL A 289 -13.18 7.15 -10.40
N HIS A 290 -12.85 7.74 -9.27
CA HIS A 290 -13.03 9.17 -8.98
C HIS A 290 -11.67 9.84 -8.90
N ALA A 291 -11.52 11.02 -9.51
CA ALA A 291 -10.44 11.94 -9.25
C ALA A 291 -11.00 13.20 -8.59
N ILE A 292 -10.39 13.54 -7.48
CA ILE A 292 -10.81 14.59 -6.56
C ILE A 292 -9.64 15.57 -6.44
N ASP A 293 -9.90 16.86 -6.48
CA ASP A 293 -8.89 17.89 -6.23
C ASP A 293 -8.40 17.77 -4.78
N GLU A 294 -7.09 17.62 -4.60
CA GLU A 294 -6.50 17.34 -3.28
C GLU A 294 -6.66 18.47 -2.27
N GLN A 295 -6.86 19.72 -2.74
CA GLN A 295 -6.97 20.90 -1.88
C GLN A 295 -8.41 21.22 -1.50
N THR A 296 -9.32 21.07 -2.47
CA THR A 296 -10.72 21.49 -2.32
C THR A 296 -11.69 20.37 -2.00
N GLY A 297 -11.34 19.13 -2.37
CA GLY A 297 -12.25 17.98 -2.29
C GLY A 297 -13.31 17.97 -3.39
N GLU A 298 -13.20 18.83 -4.40
CA GLU A 298 -14.14 18.87 -5.53
C GLU A 298 -13.81 17.78 -6.56
N GLU A 299 -14.84 17.25 -7.22
CA GLU A 299 -14.69 16.28 -8.31
C GLU A 299 -13.98 16.91 -9.50
N VAL A 300 -12.89 16.27 -9.96
CA VAL A 300 -12.17 16.68 -11.19
C VAL A 300 -12.71 15.89 -12.38
N TRP A 301 -12.75 14.57 -12.27
CA TRP A 301 -13.34 13.68 -13.25
C TRP A 301 -13.78 12.36 -12.62
N THR A 302 -14.68 11.65 -13.29
CA THR A 302 -15.05 10.28 -12.96
C THR A 302 -15.01 9.41 -14.20
N PHE A 303 -14.67 8.12 -14.02
CA PHE A 303 -14.69 7.10 -15.07
C PHE A 303 -15.53 5.90 -14.63
N MET A 304 -16.52 5.51 -15.46
CA MET A 304 -17.41 4.40 -15.14
C MET A 304 -16.88 3.08 -15.69
N THR A 305 -16.79 2.08 -14.79
CA THR A 305 -16.50 0.68 -15.13
C THR A 305 -17.77 -0.17 -15.15
N GLY A 306 -17.65 -1.45 -15.53
CA GLY A 306 -18.80 -2.38 -15.57
C GLY A 306 -19.22 -2.92 -14.21
N ALA A 307 -18.32 -2.94 -13.20
CA ALA A 307 -18.56 -3.42 -11.83
C ALA A 307 -17.80 -2.60 -10.80
N ARG A 308 -17.95 -2.94 -9.49
CA ARG A 308 -17.25 -2.27 -8.40
C ARG A 308 -15.74 -2.23 -8.59
N VAL A 309 -15.09 -1.19 -8.07
CA VAL A 309 -13.65 -0.97 -8.12
C VAL A 309 -13.10 -1.06 -6.70
N ASP A 310 -12.76 -2.29 -6.26
CA ASP A 310 -12.08 -2.54 -4.98
C ASP A 310 -10.55 -2.51 -5.15
N SER A 311 -10.04 -2.71 -6.37
CA SER A 311 -8.63 -2.53 -6.74
C SER A 311 -8.19 -1.09 -6.49
N SER A 312 -7.03 -0.91 -5.83
CA SER A 312 -6.49 0.41 -5.56
C SER A 312 -5.71 0.93 -6.77
N PRO A 313 -6.01 2.14 -7.29
CA PRO A 313 -5.34 2.68 -8.46
C PRO A 313 -3.83 2.87 -8.24
N ALA A 314 -3.02 2.61 -9.26
CA ALA A 314 -1.60 2.95 -9.31
C ALA A 314 -1.33 3.95 -10.44
N ALA A 315 -0.28 4.75 -10.33
CA ALA A 315 0.10 5.71 -11.36
C ALA A 315 1.55 5.56 -11.81
N ALA A 316 1.75 5.73 -13.11
CA ALA A 316 3.06 5.89 -13.76
C ALA A 316 2.90 6.68 -15.07
N ASP A 317 3.87 7.50 -15.42
CA ASP A 317 3.93 8.19 -16.73
C ASP A 317 2.66 8.98 -17.12
N GLY A 318 2.03 9.69 -16.17
CA GLY A 318 0.81 10.45 -16.43
C GLY A 318 -0.43 9.58 -16.70
N ARG A 319 -0.40 8.31 -16.32
CA ARG A 319 -1.49 7.35 -16.51
C ARG A 319 -1.89 6.69 -15.18
N VAL A 320 -3.15 6.34 -15.07
CA VAL A 320 -3.74 5.61 -13.94
C VAL A 320 -4.08 4.19 -14.38
N TYR A 321 -3.62 3.22 -13.63
CA TYR A 321 -3.84 1.79 -13.83
C TYR A 321 -4.77 1.29 -12.73
N VAL A 322 -5.85 0.61 -13.07
CA VAL A 322 -6.82 0.12 -12.09
C VAL A 322 -7.55 -1.13 -12.57
N GLY A 323 -7.65 -2.12 -11.69
CA GLY A 323 -8.49 -3.32 -11.90
C GLY A 323 -9.96 -3.04 -11.55
N SER A 324 -10.86 -3.81 -12.13
CA SER A 324 -12.29 -3.74 -11.83
C SER A 324 -12.89 -5.13 -11.68
N GLY A 325 -13.96 -5.22 -10.89
CA GLY A 325 -14.75 -6.45 -10.75
C GLY A 325 -15.43 -6.92 -12.03
N ASP A 326 -15.40 -6.12 -13.11
CA ASP A 326 -15.86 -6.51 -14.44
C ASP A 326 -14.83 -7.33 -15.25
N GLY A 327 -13.66 -7.61 -14.63
CA GLY A 327 -12.60 -8.37 -15.25
C GLY A 327 -11.67 -7.56 -16.15
N ARG A 328 -11.70 -6.24 -16.04
CA ARG A 328 -10.84 -5.39 -16.87
C ARG A 328 -9.76 -4.67 -16.06
N LEU A 329 -8.54 -4.67 -16.60
CA LEU A 329 -7.51 -3.71 -16.27
C LEU A 329 -7.70 -2.49 -17.17
N TYR A 330 -7.97 -1.33 -16.57
CA TYR A 330 -8.10 -0.06 -17.27
C TYR A 330 -6.84 0.78 -17.12
N VAL A 331 -6.49 1.49 -18.20
CA VAL A 331 -5.49 2.55 -18.20
C VAL A 331 -6.19 3.84 -18.61
N LEU A 332 -6.16 4.82 -17.71
CA LEU A 332 -6.81 6.11 -17.88
C LEU A 332 -5.76 7.23 -17.97
N ASP A 333 -6.07 8.26 -18.70
CA ASP A 333 -5.29 9.50 -18.68
C ASP A 333 -5.47 10.18 -17.31
N LEU A 334 -4.35 10.54 -16.67
CA LEU A 334 -4.35 11.11 -15.33
C LEU A 334 -5.06 12.47 -15.25
N GLU A 335 -4.96 13.28 -16.30
CA GLU A 335 -5.53 14.63 -16.30
C GLU A 335 -7.02 14.64 -16.62
N THR A 336 -7.47 13.79 -17.55
CA THR A 336 -8.82 13.84 -18.10
C THR A 336 -9.74 12.71 -17.66
N GLY A 337 -9.17 11.60 -17.13
CA GLY A 337 -9.93 10.38 -16.84
C GLY A 337 -10.37 9.61 -18.08
N GLU A 338 -9.98 10.04 -19.29
CA GLU A 338 -10.32 9.32 -20.51
C GLU A 338 -9.60 7.99 -20.59
N LYS A 339 -10.31 6.96 -21.05
CA LYS A 339 -9.71 5.63 -21.22
C LYS A 339 -8.71 5.62 -22.37
N ILE A 340 -7.45 5.31 -22.07
CA ILE A 340 -6.38 5.14 -23.04
C ILE A 340 -6.37 3.70 -23.58
N TRP A 341 -6.51 2.72 -22.66
CA TRP A 341 -6.41 1.30 -22.98
C TRP A 341 -7.16 0.47 -21.96
N ASP A 342 -7.57 -0.73 -22.31
CA ASP A 342 -8.08 -1.73 -21.40
C ASP A 342 -7.79 -3.16 -21.90
N PHE A 343 -7.71 -4.11 -20.95
CA PHE A 343 -7.56 -5.54 -21.24
C PHE A 343 -8.58 -6.34 -20.46
N ASP A 344 -9.25 -7.28 -21.12
CA ASP A 344 -10.24 -8.17 -20.52
C ASP A 344 -9.57 -9.47 -20.09
N THR A 345 -9.51 -9.71 -18.78
CA THR A 345 -8.98 -10.92 -18.17
C THR A 345 -10.03 -12.01 -18.00
N ALA A 346 -11.29 -11.71 -18.32
CA ALA A 346 -12.46 -12.55 -18.14
C ALA A 346 -12.82 -12.93 -16.69
N ALA A 347 -11.99 -12.53 -15.70
CA ALA A 347 -12.21 -12.77 -14.27
C ALA A 347 -12.04 -11.48 -13.46
N PRO A 348 -12.78 -11.25 -12.36
CA PRO A 348 -12.68 -10.04 -11.56
C PRO A 348 -11.25 -9.74 -11.11
N LEU A 349 -10.89 -8.46 -11.13
CA LEU A 349 -9.60 -7.92 -10.65
C LEU A 349 -9.83 -7.12 -9.37
N PHE A 350 -9.56 -7.71 -8.21
CA PHE A 350 -9.61 -7.04 -6.91
C PHE A 350 -8.22 -6.72 -6.37
N ALA A 351 -7.19 -7.48 -6.76
CA ALA A 351 -5.80 -7.11 -6.56
C ALA A 351 -5.50 -5.74 -7.18
N SER A 352 -4.56 -5.01 -6.61
CA SER A 352 -4.12 -3.72 -7.14
C SER A 352 -2.93 -3.91 -8.09
N PRO A 353 -2.80 -3.08 -9.14
CA PRO A 353 -1.64 -3.12 -10.02
C PRO A 353 -0.35 -2.80 -9.27
N ALA A 354 0.72 -3.54 -9.57
CA ALA A 354 2.09 -3.24 -9.19
C ALA A 354 2.88 -2.83 -10.44
N ILE A 355 3.70 -1.76 -10.32
CA ILE A 355 4.39 -1.18 -11.47
C ILE A 355 5.88 -1.03 -11.17
N ALA A 356 6.71 -1.80 -11.86
CA ALA A 356 8.18 -1.77 -11.75
C ALA A 356 8.82 -2.17 -13.07
N ASP A 357 10.05 -1.74 -13.35
CA ASP A 357 10.85 -2.11 -14.53
C ASP A 357 10.08 -1.98 -15.86
N GLY A 358 9.25 -0.94 -15.99
CA GLY A 358 8.43 -0.71 -17.18
C GLY A 358 7.29 -1.71 -17.38
N LYS A 359 6.97 -2.53 -16.38
CA LYS A 359 5.92 -3.56 -16.43
C LYS A 359 4.80 -3.29 -15.43
N VAL A 360 3.62 -3.74 -15.78
CA VAL A 360 2.42 -3.71 -14.93
C VAL A 360 2.01 -5.15 -14.64
N VAL A 361 1.93 -5.49 -13.34
CA VAL A 361 1.56 -6.85 -12.88
C VAL A 361 0.27 -6.78 -12.08
N ILE A 362 -0.67 -7.69 -12.33
CA ILE A 362 -1.94 -7.78 -11.59
C ILE A 362 -2.44 -9.22 -11.52
N GLY A 363 -2.97 -9.62 -10.36
CA GLY A 363 -3.62 -10.91 -10.14
C GLY A 363 -5.12 -10.85 -10.35
N SER A 364 -5.73 -11.98 -10.66
CA SER A 364 -7.17 -12.14 -10.89
C SER A 364 -7.79 -13.20 -9.99
N GLN A 365 -9.12 -13.16 -9.89
CA GLN A 365 -9.93 -14.07 -9.07
C GLN A 365 -9.95 -15.52 -9.57
N ASP A 366 -9.58 -15.77 -10.82
CA ASP A 366 -9.42 -17.13 -11.37
C ASP A 366 -8.00 -17.69 -11.20
N GLY A 367 -7.14 -16.98 -10.44
CA GLY A 367 -5.80 -17.45 -10.10
C GLY A 367 -4.73 -17.16 -11.14
N VAL A 368 -5.00 -16.31 -12.12
CA VAL A 368 -4.03 -15.94 -13.14
C VAL A 368 -3.35 -14.62 -12.78
N LEU A 369 -2.02 -14.63 -12.79
CA LEU A 369 -1.20 -13.43 -12.72
C LEU A 369 -0.87 -12.98 -14.13
N TYR A 370 -1.13 -11.72 -14.44
CA TYR A 370 -0.87 -11.07 -15.72
C TYR A 370 0.29 -10.11 -15.61
N CYS A 371 1.15 -10.07 -16.63
CA CYS A 371 2.21 -9.07 -16.78
C CYS A 371 2.11 -8.41 -18.15
N PHE A 372 2.10 -7.09 -18.14
CA PHE A 372 2.06 -6.23 -19.32
C PHE A 372 3.32 -5.36 -19.39
N GLY A 373 3.75 -5.00 -20.61
CA GLY A 373 4.85 -4.09 -20.85
C GLY A 373 4.88 -3.56 -22.26
#